data_af548c0da66841ca6de462ab54115626
#
_entry.id   af548c0da66841ca6de462ab54115626
#
_cell.length_a   1.000
_cell.length_b   1.000
_cell.length_c   1.000
_cell.angle_alpha   90.00
_cell.angle_beta   90.00
_cell.angle_gamma   90.00
#
_symmetry.space_group_name_H-M   'P 1'
#
loop_
_entity.id
_entity.type
_entity.pdbx_description
1 polymer ?
#
loop_
_entity_poly.entity_id
_entity_poly.type
_entity_poly.pdbx_seq_one_letter_code
_entity_poly.pdbx_strand_id
1 'polypeptide(L)'
;MKWLDELNLKHNKYKSIDFKNKFKNKLDISELNKIFKSIGENINVWEINSLITKSPNENKKIIILNYILLSNKMNHYKTVSNFFLKIFNREQPIILICTYKNNYSISFNAFSLKNSIIKEILKKYNYIGEFFDENNFNKVLPWKEISLNSIIDFFDESCRRIIYYEKTKNLSFSYTITWEVIKILFLISNKEKEIIQLNNKYKKIYNESEKYIIHKNIKSIEEEIQKLKDKLSKFIS
;
A
#
# COMPACT_ATOMS: atom_id res chain seq x y z
N MET A 1 4.52 -14.74 -11.20
CA MET A 1 3.50 -14.72 -10.10
C MET A 1 2.72 -16.03 -10.07
N LYS A 2 3.44 -17.14 -9.97
CA LYS A 2 2.86 -18.50 -9.99
C LYS A 2 1.74 -18.71 -8.95
N TRP A 3 1.82 -18.03 -7.82
CA TRP A 3 0.86 -18.15 -6.72
C TRP A 3 -0.56 -17.63 -7.05
N LEU A 4 -0.71 -16.61 -7.92
CA LEU A 4 -2.04 -16.17 -8.39
C LEU A 4 -2.66 -17.20 -9.36
N ASP A 5 -1.82 -17.87 -10.13
CA ASP A 5 -2.26 -18.91 -11.05
C ASP A 5 -2.70 -20.16 -10.26
N GLU A 6 -2.11 -20.41 -9.07
CA GLU A 6 -2.49 -21.52 -8.17
C GLU A 6 -3.88 -21.34 -7.54
N LEU A 7 -4.42 -20.11 -7.49
CA LEU A 7 -5.74 -19.84 -6.92
C LEU A 7 -6.90 -20.07 -7.91
N ASN A 8 -6.64 -20.53 -9.13
CA ASN A 8 -7.65 -20.72 -10.19
C ASN A 8 -8.52 -19.47 -10.43
N LEU A 9 -7.95 -18.29 -10.28
CA LEU A 9 -8.65 -17.03 -10.50
C LEU A 9 -8.90 -16.78 -11.97
N LYS A 10 -10.01 -16.11 -12.27
CA LYS A 10 -10.22 -15.61 -13.63
C LYS A 10 -9.12 -14.63 -13.97
N HIS A 11 -8.24 -15.04 -14.90
CA HIS A 11 -7.09 -14.27 -15.34
C HIS A 11 -7.30 -13.73 -16.73
N ASN A 12 -7.11 -12.44 -16.92
CA ASN A 12 -7.12 -11.77 -18.19
C ASN A 12 -5.78 -11.05 -18.40
N LYS A 13 -5.15 -11.32 -19.54
CA LYS A 13 -3.94 -10.63 -19.96
C LYS A 13 -4.30 -9.63 -21.05
N TYR A 14 -4.02 -8.36 -20.81
CA TYR A 14 -4.27 -7.29 -21.75
C TYR A 14 -2.94 -6.76 -22.30
N LYS A 15 -2.89 -6.44 -23.58
CA LYS A 15 -1.83 -5.58 -24.09
C LYS A 15 -2.02 -4.18 -23.50
N SER A 16 -0.94 -3.52 -23.09
CA SER A 16 -1.01 -2.18 -22.49
C SER A 16 -1.64 -1.15 -23.44
N ILE A 17 -1.43 -1.31 -24.76
CA ILE A 17 -2.04 -0.44 -25.77
C ILE A 17 -3.57 -0.59 -25.81
N ASP A 18 -4.09 -1.79 -25.70
CA ASP A 18 -5.53 -2.05 -25.70
C ASP A 18 -6.18 -1.54 -24.42
N PHE A 19 -5.48 -1.73 -23.30
CA PHE A 19 -5.90 -1.22 -22.01
C PHE A 19 -5.95 0.32 -22.01
N LYS A 20 -4.93 0.97 -22.58
CA LYS A 20 -4.89 2.41 -22.78
C LYS A 20 -6.07 2.93 -23.60
N ASN A 21 -6.44 2.23 -24.68
CA ASN A 21 -7.53 2.63 -25.57
C ASN A 21 -8.88 2.68 -24.85
N LYS A 22 -9.12 1.85 -23.83
CA LYS A 22 -10.34 1.89 -23.00
C LYS A 22 -10.53 3.21 -22.24
N PHE A 23 -9.47 3.98 -22.02
CA PHE A 23 -9.50 5.21 -21.22
C PHE A 23 -9.26 6.48 -22.02
N LYS A 24 -9.02 6.40 -23.35
CA LYS A 24 -8.76 7.56 -24.22
C LYS A 24 -9.82 8.67 -24.11
N ASN A 25 -11.08 8.29 -23.96
CA ASN A 25 -12.20 9.24 -23.91
C ASN A 25 -12.48 9.80 -22.50
N LYS A 26 -11.74 9.32 -21.48
CA LYS A 26 -11.99 9.68 -20.07
C LYS A 26 -10.88 10.50 -19.44
N LEU A 27 -9.72 10.60 -20.08
CA LEU A 27 -8.49 11.15 -19.50
C LEU A 27 -7.69 11.92 -20.53
N ASP A 28 -6.82 12.81 -20.06
CA ASP A 28 -5.86 13.54 -20.90
C ASP A 28 -4.92 12.57 -21.63
N ILE A 29 -4.85 12.73 -22.95
CA ILE A 29 -4.04 11.86 -23.81
C ILE A 29 -2.55 11.97 -23.49
N SER A 30 -2.07 13.15 -23.10
CA SER A 30 -0.67 13.39 -22.72
C SER A 30 -0.30 12.62 -21.45
N GLU A 31 -1.18 12.66 -20.42
CA GLU A 31 -1.01 11.89 -19.18
C GLU A 31 -1.02 10.40 -19.47
N LEU A 32 -1.99 9.91 -20.25
CA LEU A 32 -2.06 8.53 -20.69
C LEU A 32 -0.76 8.08 -21.39
N ASN A 33 -0.27 8.88 -22.32
CA ASN A 33 0.97 8.58 -23.04
C ASN A 33 2.17 8.44 -22.11
N LYS A 34 2.31 9.33 -21.14
CA LYS A 34 3.42 9.27 -20.15
C LYS A 34 3.34 8.00 -19.30
N ILE A 35 2.16 7.66 -18.82
CA ILE A 35 1.92 6.46 -18.00
C ILE A 35 2.26 5.19 -18.80
N PHE A 36 1.65 5.03 -19.98
CA PHE A 36 1.80 3.82 -20.77
C PHE A 36 3.18 3.67 -21.42
N LYS A 37 3.95 4.74 -21.58
CA LYS A 37 5.38 4.68 -21.93
C LYS A 37 6.28 4.22 -20.77
N SER A 38 5.77 4.18 -19.55
CA SER A 38 6.53 3.78 -18.37
C SER A 38 6.35 2.32 -17.99
N ILE A 39 5.44 1.61 -18.63
CA ILE A 39 5.09 0.22 -18.32
C ILE A 39 5.36 -0.72 -19.50
N GLY A 40 5.52 -2.01 -19.19
CA GLY A 40 5.70 -3.07 -20.19
C GLY A 40 4.45 -3.31 -21.06
N GLU A 41 4.60 -4.21 -22.02
CA GLU A 41 3.57 -4.48 -23.02
C GLU A 41 2.30 -5.12 -22.46
N ASN A 42 2.39 -5.77 -21.31
CA ASN A 42 1.28 -6.55 -20.76
C ASN A 42 0.87 -6.04 -19.37
N ILE A 43 -0.44 -6.04 -19.17
CA ILE A 43 -1.10 -5.82 -17.89
C ILE A 43 -1.89 -7.08 -17.58
N ASN A 44 -1.65 -7.67 -16.41
CA ASN A 44 -2.37 -8.85 -15.96
C ASN A 44 -3.44 -8.44 -14.95
N VAL A 45 -4.62 -8.98 -15.09
CA VAL A 45 -5.77 -8.68 -14.22
C VAL A 45 -6.38 -9.98 -13.74
N TRP A 46 -6.51 -10.16 -12.44
CA TRP A 46 -7.22 -11.26 -11.80
C TRP A 46 -8.44 -10.72 -11.07
N GLU A 47 -9.50 -11.49 -11.04
CA GLU A 47 -10.71 -11.18 -10.33
C GLU A 47 -10.95 -12.23 -9.23
N ILE A 48 -11.00 -11.79 -7.98
CA ILE A 48 -11.48 -12.58 -6.85
C ILE A 48 -12.96 -12.24 -6.67
N ASN A 49 -13.82 -13.23 -6.77
CA ASN A 49 -15.27 -13.06 -6.60
C ASN A 49 -15.80 -13.94 -5.46
N SER A 50 -17.06 -13.76 -5.12
CA SER A 50 -17.72 -14.46 -4.02
C SER A 50 -17.75 -15.99 -4.13
N LEU A 51 -17.49 -16.55 -5.31
CA LEU A 51 -17.42 -18.01 -5.51
C LEU A 51 -16.21 -18.64 -4.82
N ILE A 52 -15.20 -17.83 -4.50
CA ILE A 52 -13.95 -18.27 -3.84
C ILE A 52 -14.06 -18.07 -2.33
N THR A 53 -14.99 -17.22 -1.87
CA THR A 53 -15.21 -16.93 -0.46
C THR A 53 -16.43 -17.70 0.07
N LYS A 54 -16.47 -17.95 1.37
CA LYS A 54 -17.59 -18.64 2.03
C LYS A 54 -18.89 -17.82 2.10
N SER A 55 -18.90 -16.59 1.60
CA SER A 55 -20.06 -15.68 1.62
C SER A 55 -20.65 -15.48 0.22
N PRO A 56 -21.62 -16.31 -0.20
CA PRO A 56 -22.13 -16.33 -1.57
C PRO A 56 -22.96 -15.10 -1.98
N ASN A 57 -23.33 -14.22 -1.05
CA ASN A 57 -24.23 -13.08 -1.30
C ASN A 57 -23.51 -11.74 -1.52
N GLU A 58 -22.19 -11.72 -1.63
CA GLU A 58 -21.48 -10.48 -1.92
C GLU A 58 -21.33 -10.26 -3.44
N ASN A 59 -22.07 -9.31 -4.00
CA ASN A 59 -21.90 -8.83 -5.39
C ASN A 59 -20.57 -8.06 -5.59
N LYS A 60 -19.65 -8.12 -4.64
CA LYS A 60 -18.35 -7.45 -4.68
C LYS A 60 -17.30 -8.39 -5.21
N LYS A 61 -16.35 -7.84 -5.91
CA LYS A 61 -15.15 -8.53 -6.37
C LYS A 61 -13.92 -7.68 -6.06
N ILE A 62 -12.78 -8.33 -5.82
CA ILE A 62 -11.49 -7.67 -5.75
C ILE A 62 -10.82 -7.78 -7.10
N ILE A 63 -10.29 -6.68 -7.57
CA ILE A 63 -9.42 -6.68 -8.75
C ILE A 63 -7.97 -6.68 -8.27
N ILE A 64 -7.19 -7.63 -8.74
CA ILE A 64 -5.74 -7.62 -8.62
C ILE A 64 -5.19 -7.26 -9.99
N LEU A 65 -4.47 -6.15 -10.07
CA LEU A 65 -3.85 -5.69 -11.31
C LEU A 65 -2.34 -5.71 -11.14
N ASN A 66 -1.65 -6.35 -12.07
CA ASN A 66 -0.19 -6.30 -12.14
C ASN A 66 0.26 -5.63 -13.42
N TYR A 67 1.23 -4.75 -13.28
CA TYR A 67 1.97 -4.16 -14.39
C TYR A 67 3.48 -4.24 -14.14
N ILE A 68 4.25 -4.30 -15.22
CA ILE A 68 5.71 -4.30 -15.16
C ILE A 68 6.20 -2.89 -15.47
N LEU A 69 7.00 -2.33 -14.58
CA LEU A 69 7.62 -1.02 -14.79
C LEU A 69 8.90 -1.18 -15.61
N LEU A 70 9.11 -0.32 -16.60
CA LEU A 70 10.33 -0.34 -17.43
C LEU A 70 11.57 0.08 -16.61
N SER A 71 12.73 -0.45 -16.95
CA SER A 71 13.96 -0.37 -16.15
C SER A 71 14.45 1.05 -15.86
N ASN A 72 14.19 2.00 -16.75
CA ASN A 72 14.57 3.41 -16.60
C ASN A 72 13.45 4.29 -16.00
N LYS A 73 12.38 3.71 -15.47
CA LYS A 73 11.16 4.41 -15.02
C LYS A 73 10.83 4.19 -13.55
N MET A 74 11.78 3.71 -12.73
CA MET A 74 11.52 3.45 -11.31
C MET A 74 10.90 4.66 -10.58
N ASN A 75 11.37 5.86 -10.85
CA ASN A 75 10.84 7.08 -10.21
C ASN A 75 9.37 7.39 -10.58
N HIS A 76 8.85 6.75 -11.62
CA HIS A 76 7.47 6.94 -12.09
C HIS A 76 6.46 6.01 -11.42
N TYR A 77 6.89 5.00 -10.64
CA TYR A 77 5.97 3.98 -10.12
C TYR A 77 4.82 4.56 -9.29
N LYS A 78 5.10 5.58 -8.46
CA LYS A 78 4.04 6.24 -7.66
C LYS A 78 3.00 6.92 -8.53
N THR A 79 3.42 7.56 -9.61
CA THR A 79 2.53 8.23 -10.57
C THR A 79 1.68 7.19 -11.31
N VAL A 80 2.30 6.11 -11.78
CA VAL A 80 1.62 5.02 -12.48
C VAL A 80 0.63 4.31 -11.54
N SER A 81 1.04 3.99 -10.31
CA SER A 81 0.17 3.36 -9.33
C SER A 81 -1.04 4.25 -8.98
N ASN A 82 -0.81 5.54 -8.72
CA ASN A 82 -1.90 6.49 -8.46
C ASN A 82 -2.87 6.59 -9.63
N PHE A 83 -2.37 6.57 -10.86
CA PHE A 83 -3.19 6.58 -12.06
C PHE A 83 -4.12 5.35 -12.08
N PHE A 84 -3.56 4.14 -11.96
CA PHE A 84 -4.36 2.91 -11.97
C PHE A 84 -5.39 2.89 -10.84
N LEU A 85 -5.03 3.32 -9.63
CA LEU A 85 -5.97 3.37 -8.50
C LEU A 85 -7.09 4.39 -8.70
N LYS A 86 -6.87 5.44 -9.51
CA LYS A 86 -7.89 6.46 -9.81
C LYS A 86 -8.88 6.04 -10.89
N ILE A 87 -8.44 5.27 -11.89
CA ILE A 87 -9.29 4.91 -13.04
C ILE A 87 -10.29 3.81 -12.71
N PHE A 88 -10.02 3.00 -11.69
CA PHE A 88 -10.99 2.02 -11.23
C PHE A 88 -12.05 2.67 -10.35
N ASN A 89 -13.27 2.10 -10.38
CA ASN A 89 -14.35 2.60 -9.55
C ASN A 89 -13.93 2.61 -8.08
N ARG A 90 -14.13 3.75 -7.41
CA ARG A 90 -13.77 3.94 -6.00
C ARG A 90 -14.45 2.96 -5.05
N GLU A 91 -15.59 2.41 -5.45
CA GLU A 91 -16.34 1.43 -4.65
C GLU A 91 -15.78 0.01 -4.75
N GLN A 92 -14.92 -0.24 -5.74
CA GLN A 92 -14.37 -1.57 -5.98
C GLN A 92 -13.00 -1.72 -5.33
N PRO A 93 -12.80 -2.74 -4.46
CA PRO A 93 -11.50 -3.06 -3.91
C PRO A 93 -10.50 -3.41 -5.02
N ILE A 94 -9.35 -2.77 -5.00
CA ILE A 94 -8.26 -3.06 -5.92
C ILE A 94 -6.95 -3.22 -5.18
N ILE A 95 -6.22 -4.29 -5.51
CA ILE A 95 -4.82 -4.50 -5.14
C ILE A 95 -4.00 -4.34 -6.43
N LEU A 96 -3.10 -3.38 -6.41
CA LEU A 96 -2.24 -3.07 -7.54
C LEU A 96 -0.82 -3.53 -7.24
N ILE A 97 -0.26 -4.35 -8.10
CA ILE A 97 1.09 -4.87 -7.99
C ILE A 97 1.95 -4.25 -9.10
N CYS A 98 2.95 -3.49 -8.70
CA CYS A 98 3.98 -3.00 -9.60
C CYS A 98 5.18 -3.93 -9.52
N THR A 99 5.57 -4.52 -10.64
CA THR A 99 6.77 -5.34 -10.76
C THR A 99 7.89 -4.52 -11.40
N TYR A 100 9.06 -4.48 -10.75
CA TYR A 100 10.26 -3.86 -11.27
C TYR A 100 11.47 -4.76 -11.03
N LYS A 101 12.01 -5.35 -12.10
CA LYS A 101 13.00 -6.42 -11.98
C LYS A 101 12.44 -7.54 -11.09
N ASN A 102 13.14 -7.89 -10.02
CA ASN A 102 12.72 -8.91 -9.03
C ASN A 102 12.10 -8.29 -7.77
N ASN A 103 11.69 -7.02 -7.84
CA ASN A 103 11.06 -6.33 -6.72
C ASN A 103 9.59 -6.03 -7.03
N TYR A 104 8.79 -5.97 -5.99
CA TYR A 104 7.35 -5.75 -6.05
C TYR A 104 6.97 -4.61 -5.12
N SER A 105 6.08 -3.73 -5.59
CA SER A 105 5.38 -2.76 -4.75
C SER A 105 3.90 -3.07 -4.79
N ILE A 106 3.26 -3.12 -3.63
CA ILE A 106 1.82 -3.37 -3.53
C ILE A 106 1.14 -2.08 -3.10
N SER A 107 0.14 -1.69 -3.87
CA SER A 107 -0.67 -0.50 -3.62
C SER A 107 -2.14 -0.89 -3.61
N PHE A 108 -3.00 -0.14 -2.94
CA PHE A 108 -4.42 -0.43 -2.89
C PHE A 108 -5.26 0.84 -2.67
N ASN A 109 -6.55 0.76 -3.02
CA ASN A 109 -7.50 1.81 -2.68
C ASN A 109 -8.13 1.52 -1.31
N ALA A 110 -8.03 2.48 -0.39
CA ALA A 110 -8.62 2.37 0.94
C ALA A 110 -10.12 2.74 0.99
N PHE A 111 -10.70 3.13 -0.13
CA PHE A 111 -12.07 3.66 -0.18
C PHE A 111 -13.14 2.61 0.12
N SER A 112 -12.88 1.36 -0.26
CA SER A 112 -13.77 0.22 -0.01
C SER A 112 -13.81 -0.22 1.46
N LEU A 113 -12.83 0.19 2.25
CA LEU A 113 -12.76 -0.08 3.67
C LEU A 113 -13.62 0.96 4.40
N LYS A 114 -14.81 0.57 4.86
CA LYS A 114 -15.76 1.44 5.59
C LYS A 114 -15.25 1.88 6.97
N ASN A 115 -14.04 1.50 7.35
CA ASN A 115 -13.48 1.77 8.65
C ASN A 115 -13.05 3.24 8.77
N SER A 116 -13.59 3.95 9.76
CA SER A 116 -13.25 5.35 10.06
C SER A 116 -11.77 5.55 10.40
N ILE A 117 -11.14 4.57 11.05
CA ILE A 117 -9.72 4.59 11.43
C ILE A 117 -8.84 4.66 10.18
N ILE A 118 -9.18 3.92 9.13
CA ILE A 118 -8.41 3.93 7.88
C ILE A 118 -8.45 5.30 7.19
N LYS A 119 -9.62 5.93 7.17
CA LYS A 119 -9.77 7.27 6.59
C LYS A 119 -8.92 8.31 7.33
N GLU A 120 -8.86 8.20 8.65
CA GLU A 120 -8.04 9.06 9.50
C GLU A 120 -6.54 8.84 9.25
N ILE A 121 -6.10 7.57 9.14
CA ILE A 121 -4.68 7.20 8.96
C ILE A 121 -4.17 7.58 7.58
N LEU A 122 -4.89 7.21 6.54
CA LEU A 122 -4.35 7.31 5.18
C LEU A 122 -4.53 8.71 4.58
N LYS A 123 -5.32 9.62 5.20
CA LYS A 123 -5.59 11.00 4.72
C LYS A 123 -5.83 11.12 3.19
N LYS A 124 -5.53 10.06 2.45
CA LYS A 124 -5.70 9.86 1.02
C LYS A 124 -6.32 8.48 0.81
N TYR A 125 -7.21 8.37 -0.14
CA TYR A 125 -7.94 7.14 -0.43
C TYR A 125 -7.07 6.03 -1.03
N ASN A 126 -5.84 6.33 -1.43
CA ASN A 126 -4.92 5.39 -2.05
C ASN A 126 -3.68 5.21 -1.19
N TYR A 127 -3.29 3.97 -0.95
CA TYR A 127 -2.01 3.60 -0.36
C TYR A 127 -1.07 3.16 -1.48
N ILE A 128 0.10 3.78 -1.54
CA ILE A 128 1.17 3.41 -2.48
C ILE A 128 2.31 2.81 -1.67
N GLY A 129 2.50 1.50 -1.85
CA GLY A 129 3.53 0.76 -1.16
C GLY A 129 4.94 0.99 -1.70
N GLU A 130 5.93 0.66 -0.88
CA GLU A 130 7.35 0.65 -1.28
C GLU A 130 7.71 -0.68 -1.96
N PHE A 131 8.90 -0.71 -2.62
CA PHE A 131 9.41 -1.94 -3.21
C PHE A 131 10.04 -2.86 -2.17
N PHE A 132 9.82 -4.17 -2.33
CA PHE A 132 10.45 -5.25 -1.60
C PHE A 132 10.68 -6.46 -2.51
N ASP A 133 11.58 -7.36 -2.13
CA ASP A 133 11.97 -8.51 -2.92
C ASP A 133 10.89 -9.61 -2.96
N GLU A 134 11.05 -10.57 -3.88
CA GLU A 134 10.09 -11.67 -4.10
C GLU A 134 9.91 -12.57 -2.87
N ASN A 135 10.97 -12.84 -2.11
CA ASN A 135 10.89 -13.69 -0.93
C ASN A 135 10.00 -13.04 0.14
N ASN A 136 10.19 -11.74 0.36
CA ASN A 136 9.38 -10.98 1.30
C ASN A 136 7.95 -10.80 0.79
N PHE A 137 7.77 -10.59 -0.52
CA PHE A 137 6.45 -10.50 -1.14
C PHE A 137 5.60 -11.73 -0.85
N ASN A 138 6.15 -12.93 -1.07
CA ASN A 138 5.44 -14.18 -0.84
C ASN A 138 5.09 -14.42 0.64
N LYS A 139 5.91 -13.91 1.56
CA LYS A 139 5.66 -14.01 3.01
C LYS A 139 4.67 -12.98 3.50
N VAL A 140 4.72 -11.75 2.96
CA VAL A 140 3.76 -10.66 3.33
C VAL A 140 2.34 -11.03 2.93
N LEU A 141 2.18 -11.70 1.80
CA LEU A 141 0.88 -12.13 1.28
C LEU A 141 0.84 -13.66 1.08
N PRO A 142 0.80 -14.44 2.15
CA PRO A 142 0.58 -15.88 2.04
C PRO A 142 -0.91 -16.12 1.71
N TRP A 143 -1.25 -15.96 0.45
CA TRP A 143 -2.62 -16.00 -0.06
C TRP A 143 -3.42 -17.23 0.38
N LYS A 144 -2.75 -18.35 0.61
CA LYS A 144 -3.37 -19.58 1.14
C LYS A 144 -3.75 -19.50 2.63
N GLU A 145 -3.10 -18.61 3.39
CA GLU A 145 -3.29 -18.44 4.83
C GLU A 145 -4.24 -17.29 5.18
N ILE A 146 -4.49 -16.38 4.22
CA ILE A 146 -5.40 -15.26 4.43
C ILE A 146 -6.83 -15.79 4.50
N SER A 147 -7.58 -15.34 5.49
CA SER A 147 -8.98 -15.70 5.66
C SER A 147 -9.81 -15.32 4.42
N LEU A 148 -10.49 -16.31 3.85
CA LEU A 148 -11.41 -16.15 2.73
C LEU A 148 -12.86 -16.17 3.20
N ASN A 149 -13.15 -15.80 4.45
CA ASN A 149 -14.51 -15.79 4.99
C ASN A 149 -15.40 -14.80 4.24
N SER A 150 -14.86 -13.63 3.92
CA SER A 150 -15.48 -12.69 3.01
C SER A 150 -14.42 -12.00 2.11
N ILE A 151 -14.86 -11.43 0.99
CA ILE A 151 -14.00 -10.64 0.10
C ILE A 151 -13.44 -9.42 0.84
N ILE A 152 -14.25 -8.80 1.69
CA ILE A 152 -13.85 -7.61 2.45
C ILE A 152 -12.81 -7.98 3.49
N ASP A 153 -12.97 -9.10 4.19
CA ASP A 153 -12.00 -9.57 5.19
C ASP A 153 -10.67 -9.90 4.54
N PHE A 154 -10.69 -10.58 3.40
CA PHE A 154 -9.48 -10.86 2.62
C PHE A 154 -8.74 -9.58 2.22
N PHE A 155 -9.48 -8.59 1.70
CA PHE A 155 -8.90 -7.31 1.29
C PHE A 155 -8.35 -6.54 2.49
N ASP A 156 -9.11 -6.48 3.57
CA ASP A 156 -8.76 -5.79 4.81
C ASP A 156 -7.49 -6.38 5.43
N GLU A 157 -7.41 -7.69 5.56
CA GLU A 157 -6.23 -8.37 6.08
C GLU A 157 -5.00 -8.17 5.18
N SER A 158 -5.16 -8.27 3.86
CA SER A 158 -4.10 -7.98 2.91
C SER A 158 -3.54 -6.57 3.10
N CYS A 159 -4.41 -5.57 3.21
CA CYS A 159 -4.00 -4.18 3.44
C CYS A 159 -3.21 -4.01 4.75
N ARG A 160 -3.68 -4.63 5.84
CA ARG A 160 -3.01 -4.56 7.16
C ARG A 160 -1.62 -5.20 7.12
N ARG A 161 -1.47 -6.38 6.53
CA ARG A 161 -0.18 -7.08 6.39
C ARG A 161 0.83 -6.27 5.59
N ILE A 162 0.42 -5.69 4.46
CA ILE A 162 1.28 -4.85 3.63
C ILE A 162 1.80 -3.65 4.42
N ILE A 163 0.90 -2.90 5.05
CA ILE A 163 1.29 -1.70 5.80
C ILE A 163 2.17 -2.08 6.99
N TYR A 164 1.80 -3.13 7.73
CA TYR A 164 2.56 -3.59 8.89
C TYR A 164 4.00 -3.94 8.49
N TYR A 165 4.15 -4.76 7.45
CA TYR A 165 5.47 -5.14 6.95
C TYR A 165 6.28 -3.91 6.51
N GLU A 166 5.69 -3.00 5.76
CA GLU A 166 6.40 -1.81 5.29
C GLU A 166 6.89 -0.92 6.44
N LYS A 167 6.14 -0.85 7.52
CA LYS A 167 6.49 -0.04 8.69
C LYS A 167 7.46 -0.70 9.66
N THR A 168 7.39 -2.02 9.82
CA THR A 168 8.17 -2.75 10.82
C THR A 168 9.31 -3.57 10.23
N LYS A 169 9.21 -3.91 8.93
CA LYS A 169 10.03 -4.92 8.25
C LYS A 169 9.96 -6.31 8.92
N ASN A 170 8.96 -6.52 9.79
CA ASN A 170 8.72 -7.78 10.46
C ASN A 170 7.76 -8.65 9.65
N LEU A 171 8.11 -9.92 9.49
CA LEU A 171 7.34 -10.94 8.76
C LEU A 171 6.51 -11.83 9.70
N SER A 172 6.60 -11.63 11.01
CA SER A 172 5.76 -12.33 11.98
C SER A 172 4.36 -11.69 11.97
N PHE A 173 3.46 -12.29 11.22
CA PHE A 173 2.06 -11.88 11.18
C PHE A 173 1.28 -12.70 12.23
N SER A 174 1.09 -12.12 13.42
CA SER A 174 0.15 -12.67 14.39
C SER A 174 -1.27 -12.22 14.05
N TYR A 175 -2.28 -12.96 14.51
CA TYR A 175 -3.69 -12.56 14.38
C TYR A 175 -4.03 -11.21 15.06
N THR A 176 -3.06 -10.63 15.74
CA THR A 176 -3.17 -9.37 16.49
C THR A 176 -2.90 -8.12 15.68
N ILE A 177 -2.59 -8.19 14.37
CA ILE A 177 -2.41 -6.98 13.54
C ILE A 177 -3.78 -6.36 13.28
N THR A 178 -4.17 -5.47 14.17
CA THR A 178 -5.41 -4.70 14.06
C THR A 178 -5.14 -3.35 13.41
N TRP A 179 -6.20 -2.63 13.03
CA TRP A 179 -6.08 -1.24 12.55
C TRP A 179 -5.56 -0.28 13.62
N GLU A 180 -5.77 -0.60 14.91
CA GLU A 180 -5.17 0.16 16.01
C GLU A 180 -3.65 0.06 16.01
N VAL A 181 -3.10 -1.13 15.79
CA VAL A 181 -1.66 -1.35 15.61
C VAL A 181 -1.14 -0.53 14.44
N ILE A 182 -1.82 -0.59 13.31
CA ILE A 182 -1.46 0.20 12.11
C ILE A 182 -1.48 1.71 12.41
N LYS A 183 -2.50 2.20 13.13
CA LYS A 183 -2.60 3.61 13.55
C LYS A 183 -1.39 4.04 14.39
N ILE A 184 -1.00 3.23 15.37
CA ILE A 184 0.17 3.50 16.21
C ILE A 184 1.45 3.59 15.36
N LEU A 185 1.65 2.66 14.43
CA LEU A 185 2.80 2.65 13.53
C LEU A 185 2.87 3.92 12.65
N PHE A 186 1.72 4.40 12.16
CA PHE A 186 1.67 5.65 11.41
C PHE A 186 2.00 6.86 12.28
N LEU A 187 1.49 6.91 13.52
CA LEU A 187 1.81 7.99 14.46
C LEU A 187 3.31 8.03 14.75
N ILE A 188 3.94 6.89 15.05
CA ILE A 188 5.38 6.79 15.24
C ILE A 188 6.13 7.32 14.01
N SER A 189 5.80 6.81 12.82
CA SER A 189 6.45 7.21 11.57
C SER A 189 6.30 8.71 11.26
N ASN A 190 5.19 9.33 11.61
CA ASN A 190 5.00 10.77 11.42
C ASN A 190 5.86 11.59 12.39
N LYS A 191 5.94 11.16 13.64
CA LYS A 191 6.79 11.81 14.66
C LYS A 191 8.28 11.67 14.35
N GLU A 192 8.72 10.52 13.85
CA GLU A 192 10.10 10.34 13.35
C GLU A 192 10.43 11.29 12.20
N LYS A 193 9.50 11.51 11.26
CA LYS A 193 9.67 12.51 10.21
C LYS A 193 9.76 13.92 10.74
N GLU A 194 8.99 14.26 11.77
CA GLU A 194 9.02 15.56 12.44
C GLU A 194 10.39 15.79 13.09
N ILE A 195 10.95 14.79 13.78
CA ILE A 195 12.32 14.86 14.33
C ILE A 195 13.34 15.13 13.22
N ILE A 196 13.23 14.42 12.08
CA ILE A 196 14.15 14.65 10.94
C ILE A 196 14.05 16.10 10.44
N GLN A 197 12.85 16.66 10.34
CA GLN A 197 12.65 18.05 9.94
C GLN A 197 13.24 19.04 10.95
N LEU A 198 13.01 18.80 12.25
CA LEU A 198 13.58 19.62 13.31
C LEU A 198 15.12 19.53 13.34
N ASN A 199 15.70 18.36 13.17
CA ASN A 199 17.15 18.19 13.08
C ASN A 199 17.74 18.94 11.87
N ASN A 200 17.05 18.92 10.72
CA ASN A 200 17.48 19.68 9.55
C ASN A 200 17.36 21.20 9.76
N LYS A 201 16.38 21.66 10.54
CA LYS A 201 16.25 23.05 10.95
C LYS A 201 17.35 23.41 11.94
N TYR A 202 17.61 22.59 12.95
CA TYR A 202 18.65 22.78 13.95
C TYR A 202 20.03 23.04 13.33
N LYS A 203 20.39 22.27 12.29
CA LYS A 203 21.69 22.43 11.58
C LYS A 203 21.84 23.79 10.88
N LYS A 204 20.76 24.51 10.61
CA LYS A 204 20.77 25.79 9.87
C LYS A 204 20.67 27.02 10.78
N ILE A 205 20.45 26.81 12.07
CA ILE A 205 20.29 27.91 13.03
C ILE A 205 21.62 28.19 13.72
N TYR A 206 21.93 29.46 13.90
CA TYR A 206 23.12 29.94 14.61
C TYR A 206 22.80 30.44 16.03
N ASN A 207 21.52 30.76 16.31
CA ASN A 207 21.07 31.26 17.62
C ASN A 207 20.94 30.10 18.61
N GLU A 208 21.70 30.17 19.71
CA GLU A 208 21.73 29.10 20.71
C GLU A 208 20.39 28.98 21.49
N SER A 209 19.66 30.06 21.68
CA SER A 209 18.33 29.99 22.33
C SER A 209 17.33 29.25 21.45
N GLU A 210 17.35 29.48 20.14
CA GLU A 210 16.51 28.75 19.21
C GLU A 210 16.90 27.28 19.11
N LYS A 211 18.18 26.97 19.11
CA LYS A 211 18.68 25.58 19.16
C LYS A 211 18.18 24.84 20.38
N TYR A 212 18.23 25.51 21.53
CA TYR A 212 17.74 24.95 22.80
C TYR A 212 16.24 24.58 22.72
N ILE A 213 15.43 25.49 22.16
CA ILE A 213 13.99 25.23 21.97
C ILE A 213 13.75 24.01 21.04
N ILE A 214 14.47 23.93 19.93
CA ILE A 214 14.35 22.80 19.02
C ILE A 214 14.76 21.50 19.70
N HIS A 215 15.87 21.51 20.44
CA HIS A 215 16.33 20.32 21.17
C HIS A 215 15.30 19.85 22.21
N LYS A 216 14.68 20.77 22.94
CA LYS A 216 13.60 20.47 23.89
C LYS A 216 12.40 19.83 23.18
N ASN A 217 12.02 20.37 22.00
CA ASN A 217 10.92 19.82 21.20
C ASN A 217 11.23 18.40 20.72
N ILE A 218 12.46 18.14 20.24
CA ILE A 218 12.89 16.81 19.81
C ILE A 218 12.77 15.83 20.98
N LYS A 219 13.27 16.15 22.17
CA LYS A 219 13.12 15.31 23.36
C LYS A 219 11.67 14.98 23.70
N SER A 220 10.80 15.98 23.65
CA SER A 220 9.36 15.76 23.89
C SER A 220 8.75 14.78 22.89
N ILE A 221 9.12 14.89 21.61
CA ILE A 221 8.63 13.98 20.56
C ILE A 221 9.20 12.56 20.76
N GLU A 222 10.46 12.43 21.18
CA GLU A 222 11.07 11.14 21.48
C GLU A 222 10.36 10.43 22.64
N GLU A 223 10.00 11.16 23.70
CA GLU A 223 9.20 10.61 24.80
C GLU A 223 7.81 10.14 24.35
N GLU A 224 7.18 10.89 23.45
CA GLU A 224 5.89 10.48 22.88
C GLU A 224 6.03 9.23 22.01
N ILE A 225 7.10 9.12 21.22
CA ILE A 225 7.40 7.92 20.44
C ILE A 225 7.59 6.71 21.37
N GLN A 226 8.31 6.88 22.47
CA GLN A 226 8.51 5.80 23.44
C GLN A 226 7.18 5.30 24.03
N LYS A 227 6.29 6.22 24.44
CA LYS A 227 4.94 5.87 24.93
C LYS A 227 4.13 5.10 23.89
N LEU A 228 4.25 5.48 22.61
CA LEU A 228 3.59 4.76 21.51
C LEU A 228 4.19 3.35 21.29
N LYS A 229 5.52 3.20 21.41
CA LYS A 229 6.19 1.88 21.33
C LYS A 229 5.79 0.97 22.49
N ASP A 230 5.69 1.51 23.70
CA ASP A 230 5.23 0.77 24.88
C ASP A 230 3.75 0.34 24.73
N LYS A 231 2.92 1.17 24.10
CA LYS A 231 1.56 0.80 23.76
C LYS A 231 1.54 -0.30 22.68
N LEU A 232 2.38 -0.19 21.68
CA LEU A 232 2.49 -1.17 20.58
C LEU A 232 2.91 -2.55 21.09
N SER A 233 3.87 -2.62 22.02
CA SER A 233 4.34 -3.88 22.59
C SER A 233 3.24 -4.68 23.27
N LYS A 234 2.24 -4.02 23.88
CA LYS A 234 1.07 -4.68 24.50
C LYS A 234 0.11 -5.34 23.51
N PHE A 235 0.19 -4.98 22.22
CA PHE A 235 -0.63 -5.60 21.18
C PHE A 235 0.10 -6.75 20.46
N ILE A 236 1.42 -6.82 20.59
CA ILE A 236 2.26 -7.77 19.84
C ILE A 236 2.78 -8.89 20.76
N SER A 237 2.71 -8.69 22.09
CA SER A 237 2.95 -9.73 23.10
C SER A 237 1.76 -10.70 23.19
#